data_51c71ff32073d12f6a021055e3037e91
#
_entry.id   51c71ff32073d12f6a021055e3037e91
#
_cell.length_a   1.000
_cell.length_b   1.000
_cell.length_c   1.000
_cell.angle_alpha   90.00
_cell.angle_beta   90.00
_cell.angle_gamma   90.00
#
_symmetry.space_group_name_H-M   'P 1'
#
loop_
_entity.id
_entity.type
_entity.pdbx_description
1 polymer ?
#
loop_
_entity_poly.entity_id
_entity_poly.type
_entity_poly.pdbx_seq_one_letter_code
_entity_poly.pdbx_strand_id
1 'polypeptide(L)'
;RVEAAVGLSVNAVFVLLDWFVFPEYFLPFLALRLAMSMVLVWVLFVASTRRPQLGAWTVCLTLAAGMVTMIFVDGPTSQYFAGLILLFCGMGVLLPLSASEAAGICGIVFSAFVASALFESVAFSWAEFRTNCFFLGSAAGMSVASCGFLDRLRMKDYVQRREIEAARDELRQLDEAKSRFSANVHHELRTP
;
A
#
# COMPACT_ATOMS: atom_id res chain seq x y z
N ARG A 1 7.06 6.93 3.13
CA ARG A 1 8.36 7.03 2.40
C ARG A 1 8.78 5.70 1.80
N VAL A 2 8.72 4.61 2.56
CA VAL A 2 9.05 3.26 2.07
C VAL A 2 8.18 2.89 0.87
N GLU A 3 6.90 3.19 0.93
CA GLU A 3 5.89 2.93 -0.11
C GLU A 3 6.25 3.58 -1.45
N ALA A 4 6.63 4.88 -1.42
CA ALA A 4 7.02 5.59 -2.62
C ALA A 4 8.38 5.12 -3.17
N ALA A 5 9.31 4.72 -2.30
CA ALA A 5 10.59 4.15 -2.72
C ALA A 5 10.38 2.78 -3.39
N VAL A 6 9.53 1.92 -2.82
CA VAL A 6 9.15 0.64 -3.45
C VAL A 6 8.45 0.89 -4.78
N GLY A 7 7.49 1.84 -4.84
CA GLY A 7 6.82 2.21 -6.08
C GLY A 7 7.80 2.67 -7.17
N LEU A 8 8.79 3.49 -6.83
CA LEU A 8 9.84 3.90 -7.75
C LEU A 8 10.69 2.73 -8.25
N SER A 9 11.10 1.84 -7.35
CA SER A 9 11.89 0.65 -7.71
C SER A 9 11.12 -0.27 -8.65
N VAL A 10 9.86 -0.54 -8.33
CA VAL A 10 8.97 -1.35 -9.17
C VAL A 10 8.79 -0.68 -10.55
N ASN A 11 8.50 0.63 -10.57
CA ASN A 11 8.34 1.37 -11.83
C ASN A 11 9.61 1.31 -12.71
N ALA A 12 10.81 1.40 -12.10
CA ALA A 12 12.07 1.27 -12.83
C ALA A 12 12.28 -0.14 -13.42
N VAL A 13 11.92 -1.20 -12.69
CA VAL A 13 11.99 -2.58 -13.20
C VAL A 13 11.05 -2.77 -14.39
N PHE A 14 9.88 -2.20 -14.37
CA PHE A 14 8.92 -2.28 -15.46
C PHE A 14 9.39 -1.54 -16.75
N VAL A 15 10.32 -0.58 -16.67
CA VAL A 15 10.95 0.00 -17.87
C VAL A 15 11.71 -1.06 -18.66
N LEU A 16 12.37 -1.99 -17.96
CA LEU A 16 13.07 -3.11 -18.62
C LEU A 16 12.05 -4.05 -19.30
N LEU A 17 10.92 -4.31 -18.65
CA LEU A 17 9.85 -5.11 -19.22
C LEU A 17 9.31 -4.46 -20.51
N ASP A 18 9.07 -3.15 -20.49
CA ASP A 18 8.58 -2.42 -21.67
C ASP A 18 9.55 -2.51 -22.84
N TRP A 19 10.85 -2.43 -22.58
CA TRP A 19 11.87 -2.58 -23.61
C TRP A 19 11.83 -3.94 -24.29
N PHE A 20 11.62 -5.03 -23.52
CA PHE A 20 11.65 -6.40 -24.05
C PHE A 20 10.32 -6.84 -24.67
N VAL A 21 9.18 -6.41 -24.10
CA VAL A 21 7.86 -6.93 -24.45
C VAL A 21 7.16 -6.02 -25.47
N PHE A 22 7.37 -4.69 -25.37
CA PHE A 22 6.67 -3.69 -26.18
C PHE A 22 7.62 -2.71 -26.87
N PRO A 23 8.55 -3.15 -27.71
CA PRO A 23 9.56 -2.27 -28.32
C PRO A 23 8.93 -1.16 -29.19
N GLU A 24 7.77 -1.42 -29.81
CA GLU A 24 7.06 -0.44 -30.64
C GLU A 24 6.47 0.73 -29.82
N TYR A 25 6.05 0.49 -28.59
CA TYR A 25 5.47 1.48 -27.69
C TYR A 25 6.47 1.98 -26.62
N PHE A 26 7.74 1.60 -26.73
CA PHE A 26 8.73 1.89 -25.68
C PHE A 26 8.84 3.38 -25.35
N LEU A 27 8.94 4.26 -26.37
CA LEU A 27 9.09 5.69 -26.12
C LEU A 27 7.90 6.33 -25.40
N PRO A 28 6.64 6.12 -25.82
CA PRO A 28 5.47 6.64 -25.11
C PRO A 28 5.34 6.04 -23.71
N PHE A 29 5.63 4.76 -23.53
CA PHE A 29 5.59 4.11 -22.22
C PHE A 29 6.69 4.63 -21.28
N LEU A 30 7.90 4.87 -21.79
CA LEU A 30 8.98 5.49 -21.04
C LEU A 30 8.59 6.91 -20.56
N ALA A 31 8.01 7.73 -21.44
CA ALA A 31 7.54 9.06 -21.07
C ALA A 31 6.48 9.00 -19.95
N LEU A 32 5.52 8.06 -20.05
CA LEU A 32 4.52 7.84 -19.01
C LEU A 32 5.16 7.42 -17.68
N ARG A 33 6.13 6.48 -17.70
CA ARG A 33 6.84 6.04 -16.50
C ARG A 33 7.67 7.14 -15.86
N LEU A 34 8.27 8.03 -16.65
CA LEU A 34 8.98 9.19 -16.13
C LEU A 34 8.00 10.17 -15.44
N ALA A 35 6.82 10.40 -16.03
CA ALA A 35 5.79 11.22 -15.41
C ALA A 35 5.31 10.61 -14.09
N MET A 36 5.05 9.28 -14.04
CA MET A 36 4.72 8.55 -12.82
C MET A 36 5.84 8.68 -11.78
N SER A 37 7.10 8.52 -12.18
CA SER A 37 8.25 8.66 -11.28
C SER A 37 8.34 10.04 -10.66
N MET A 38 8.05 11.10 -11.41
CA MET A 38 8.01 12.48 -10.87
C MET A 38 6.94 12.62 -9.78
N VAL A 39 5.75 12.05 -9.98
CA VAL A 39 4.69 12.05 -8.97
C VAL A 39 5.13 11.25 -7.72
N LEU A 40 5.72 10.08 -7.90
CA LEU A 40 6.20 9.25 -6.79
C LEU A 40 7.33 9.94 -6.00
N VAL A 41 8.24 10.63 -6.67
CA VAL A 41 9.28 11.46 -6.03
C VAL A 41 8.64 12.59 -5.24
N TRP A 42 7.65 13.28 -5.79
CA TRP A 42 6.92 14.31 -5.06
C TRP A 42 6.24 13.75 -3.81
N VAL A 43 5.60 12.58 -3.89
CA VAL A 43 5.01 11.88 -2.73
C VAL A 43 6.08 11.55 -1.68
N LEU A 44 7.26 11.08 -2.12
CA LEU A 44 8.36 10.72 -1.23
C LEU A 44 8.81 11.90 -0.36
N PHE A 45 8.93 13.08 -0.95
CA PHE A 45 9.48 14.27 -0.28
C PHE A 45 8.42 15.14 0.41
N VAL A 46 7.22 15.23 -0.13
CA VAL A 46 6.20 16.19 0.31
C VAL A 46 5.02 15.53 1.02
N ALA A 47 4.34 14.60 0.37
CA ALA A 47 3.08 14.07 0.89
C ALA A 47 3.29 13.12 2.08
N SER A 48 4.36 12.31 2.07
CA SER A 48 4.62 11.33 3.12
C SER A 48 4.93 11.93 4.49
N THR A 49 5.28 13.22 4.56
CA THR A 49 5.59 13.91 5.82
C THR A 49 4.36 14.51 6.48
N ARG A 50 3.35 14.87 5.70
CA ARG A 50 2.16 15.59 6.19
C ARG A 50 0.95 14.70 6.43
N ARG A 51 0.68 13.76 5.52
CA ARG A 51 -0.50 12.87 5.57
C ARG A 51 -0.14 11.52 4.95
N PRO A 52 0.27 10.51 5.73
CA PRO A 52 0.74 9.22 5.21
C PRO A 52 -0.34 8.47 4.40
N GLN A 53 -1.60 8.56 4.79
CA GLN A 53 -2.71 7.94 4.06
C GLN A 53 -2.87 8.51 2.64
N LEU A 54 -2.81 9.84 2.48
CA LEU A 54 -2.84 10.47 1.16
C LEU A 54 -1.65 10.04 0.29
N GLY A 55 -0.48 9.84 0.91
CA GLY A 55 0.70 9.31 0.22
C GLY A 55 0.46 7.92 -0.35
N ALA A 56 -0.11 7.01 0.46
CA ALA A 56 -0.43 5.65 0.04
C ALA A 56 -1.46 5.62 -1.11
N TRP A 57 -2.53 6.40 -1.00
CA TRP A 57 -3.52 6.56 -2.07
C TRP A 57 -2.89 7.07 -3.37
N THR A 58 -2.07 8.12 -3.28
CA THR A 58 -1.42 8.71 -4.46
C THR A 58 -0.48 7.72 -5.14
N VAL A 59 0.31 6.95 -4.39
CA VAL A 59 1.18 5.90 -4.93
C VAL A 59 0.36 4.86 -5.70
N CYS A 60 -0.67 4.29 -5.07
CA CYS A 60 -1.50 3.27 -5.68
C CYS A 60 -2.19 3.77 -6.95
N LEU A 61 -2.84 4.92 -6.88
CA LEU A 61 -3.58 5.47 -8.01
C LEU A 61 -2.67 5.88 -9.16
N THR A 62 -1.46 6.41 -8.87
CA THR A 62 -0.48 6.75 -9.91
C THR A 62 -0.01 5.51 -10.66
N LEU A 63 0.38 4.45 -9.93
CA LEU A 63 0.83 3.20 -10.55
C LEU A 63 -0.32 2.53 -11.32
N ALA A 64 -1.52 2.48 -10.74
CA ALA A 64 -2.69 1.93 -11.40
C ALA A 64 -3.07 2.70 -12.68
N ALA A 65 -3.10 4.04 -12.61
CA ALA A 65 -3.43 4.89 -13.75
C ALA A 65 -2.44 4.69 -14.90
N GLY A 66 -1.13 4.58 -14.60
CA GLY A 66 -0.14 4.29 -15.62
C GLY A 66 -0.36 2.92 -16.28
N MET A 67 -0.59 1.87 -15.50
CA MET A 67 -0.85 0.53 -16.04
C MET A 67 -2.17 0.46 -16.83
N VAL A 68 -3.23 1.08 -16.35
CA VAL A 68 -4.50 1.15 -17.06
C VAL A 68 -4.34 1.91 -18.38
N THR A 69 -3.59 3.01 -18.41
CA THR A 69 -3.28 3.75 -19.64
C THR A 69 -2.53 2.88 -20.64
N MET A 70 -1.57 2.08 -20.19
CA MET A 70 -0.86 1.13 -21.08
C MET A 70 -1.80 0.05 -21.61
N ILE A 71 -2.75 -0.44 -20.79
CA ILE A 71 -3.78 -1.39 -21.21
C ILE A 71 -4.72 -0.75 -22.25
N PHE A 72 -5.07 0.54 -22.12
CA PHE A 72 -5.86 1.25 -23.13
C PHE A 72 -5.14 1.39 -24.47
N VAL A 73 -3.81 1.40 -24.48
CA VAL A 73 -3.01 1.49 -25.71
C VAL A 73 -2.82 0.12 -26.36
N ASP A 74 -2.59 -0.93 -25.58
CA ASP A 74 -2.25 -2.28 -26.02
C ASP A 74 -3.47 -3.21 -26.16
N GLY A 75 -4.59 -2.82 -25.53
CA GLY A 75 -5.85 -3.57 -25.52
C GLY A 75 -6.14 -4.31 -24.21
N PRO A 76 -7.41 -4.75 -24.01
CA PRO A 76 -7.89 -5.33 -22.76
C PRO A 76 -7.35 -6.74 -22.45
N THR A 77 -6.64 -7.36 -23.39
CA THR A 77 -5.92 -8.63 -23.20
C THR A 77 -4.42 -8.42 -22.98
N SER A 78 -3.99 -7.17 -22.81
CA SER A 78 -2.60 -6.80 -22.56
C SER A 78 -2.02 -7.51 -21.35
N GLN A 79 -0.74 -7.86 -21.42
CA GLN A 79 0.02 -8.48 -20.30
C GLN A 79 0.17 -7.54 -19.10
N TYR A 80 -0.10 -6.23 -19.24
CA TYR A 80 -0.10 -5.27 -18.14
C TYR A 80 -1.13 -5.55 -17.05
N PHE A 81 -2.16 -6.40 -17.30
CA PHE A 81 -3.06 -6.83 -16.22
C PHE A 81 -2.32 -7.54 -15.09
N ALA A 82 -1.21 -8.26 -15.39
CA ALA A 82 -0.37 -8.88 -14.37
C ALA A 82 0.28 -7.84 -13.45
N GLY A 83 0.61 -6.66 -13.97
CA GLY A 83 1.09 -5.52 -13.18
C GLY A 83 0.03 -5.00 -12.20
N LEU A 84 -1.24 -4.97 -12.59
CA LEU A 84 -2.34 -4.63 -11.69
C LEU A 84 -2.53 -5.68 -10.57
N ILE A 85 -2.34 -6.96 -10.88
CA ILE A 85 -2.34 -8.02 -9.85
C ILE A 85 -1.21 -7.81 -8.85
N LEU A 86 0.00 -7.53 -9.32
CA LEU A 86 1.15 -7.23 -8.45
C LEU A 86 0.90 -5.98 -7.60
N LEU A 87 0.27 -4.96 -8.15
CA LEU A 87 -0.11 -3.75 -7.42
C LEU A 87 -1.08 -4.10 -6.29
N PHE A 88 -2.12 -4.89 -6.54
CA PHE A 88 -3.07 -5.31 -5.52
C PHE A 88 -2.42 -6.16 -4.43
N CYS A 89 -1.57 -7.12 -4.79
CA CYS A 89 -0.82 -7.92 -3.81
C CYS A 89 0.12 -7.04 -2.97
N GLY A 90 0.84 -6.12 -3.60
CA GLY A 90 1.73 -5.18 -2.92
C GLY A 90 0.98 -4.24 -1.98
N MET A 91 -0.19 -3.75 -2.39
CA MET A 91 -1.05 -2.91 -1.57
C MET A 91 -1.46 -3.62 -0.28
N GLY A 92 -1.87 -4.89 -0.36
CA GLY A 92 -2.29 -5.67 0.81
C GLY A 92 -1.19 -5.92 1.84
N VAL A 93 0.09 -5.88 1.44
CA VAL A 93 1.23 -6.17 2.32
C VAL A 93 1.96 -4.91 2.79
N LEU A 94 2.16 -3.95 1.88
CA LEU A 94 3.08 -2.83 2.09
C LEU A 94 2.40 -1.56 2.61
N LEU A 95 1.10 -1.40 2.34
CA LEU A 95 0.43 -0.13 2.62
C LEU A 95 -0.41 -0.18 3.90
N PRO A 96 -0.38 0.89 4.71
CA PRO A 96 -1.19 1.00 5.91
C PRO A 96 -2.62 1.46 5.56
N LEU A 97 -3.31 0.70 4.71
CA LEU A 97 -4.68 0.97 4.29
C LEU A 97 -5.69 0.17 5.12
N SER A 98 -6.84 0.76 5.38
CA SER A 98 -8.00 0.03 5.90
C SER A 98 -8.64 -0.84 4.81
N ALA A 99 -9.44 -1.82 5.21
CA ALA A 99 -10.16 -2.68 4.25
C ALA A 99 -11.09 -1.87 3.32
N SER A 100 -11.73 -0.82 3.82
CA SER A 100 -12.61 0.05 3.03
C SER A 100 -11.86 0.90 2.01
N GLU A 101 -10.68 1.42 2.39
CA GLU A 101 -9.82 2.17 1.47
C GLU A 101 -9.27 1.25 0.37
N ALA A 102 -8.79 0.06 0.73
CA ALA A 102 -8.35 -0.94 -0.22
C ALA A 102 -9.46 -1.34 -1.20
N ALA A 103 -10.68 -1.57 -0.69
CA ALA A 103 -11.85 -1.89 -1.52
C ALA A 103 -12.18 -0.74 -2.49
N GLY A 104 -12.08 0.51 -2.04
CA GLY A 104 -12.29 1.68 -2.90
C GLY A 104 -11.29 1.76 -4.04
N ILE A 105 -9.99 1.62 -3.74
CA ILE A 105 -8.92 1.63 -4.75
C ILE A 105 -9.09 0.47 -5.74
N CYS A 106 -9.28 -0.76 -5.22
CA CYS A 106 -9.50 -1.93 -6.06
C CYS A 106 -10.71 -1.78 -6.96
N GLY A 107 -11.82 -1.23 -6.43
CA GLY A 107 -13.04 -0.97 -7.20
C GLY A 107 -12.82 0.02 -8.34
N ILE A 108 -12.13 1.13 -8.09
CA ILE A 108 -11.79 2.13 -9.11
C ILE A 108 -10.92 1.51 -10.20
N VAL A 109 -9.85 0.81 -9.82
CA VAL A 109 -8.90 0.21 -10.77
C VAL A 109 -9.56 -0.91 -11.58
N PHE A 110 -10.34 -1.77 -10.93
CA PHE A 110 -11.08 -2.83 -11.61
C PHE A 110 -12.11 -2.27 -12.61
N SER A 111 -12.84 -1.22 -12.20
CA SER A 111 -13.79 -0.56 -13.09
C SER A 111 -13.11 0.10 -14.30
N ALA A 112 -11.94 0.72 -14.09
CA ALA A 112 -11.15 1.30 -15.17
C ALA A 112 -10.61 0.22 -16.13
N PHE A 113 -10.18 -0.94 -15.59
CA PHE A 113 -9.79 -2.10 -16.39
C PHE A 113 -10.95 -2.64 -17.23
N VAL A 114 -12.13 -2.81 -16.63
CA VAL A 114 -13.32 -3.26 -17.37
C VAL A 114 -13.75 -2.24 -18.42
N ALA A 115 -13.64 -0.95 -18.11
CA ALA A 115 -13.93 0.13 -19.06
C ALA A 115 -13.03 0.09 -20.29
N SER A 116 -11.78 -0.38 -20.18
CA SER A 116 -10.88 -0.51 -21.35
C SER A 116 -11.49 -1.38 -22.44
N ALA A 117 -12.21 -2.43 -22.09
CA ALA A 117 -12.88 -3.30 -23.05
C ALA A 117 -14.08 -2.64 -23.75
N LEU A 118 -14.69 -1.62 -23.15
CA LEU A 118 -15.83 -0.89 -23.74
C LEU A 118 -15.38 0.15 -24.79
N PHE A 119 -14.13 0.61 -24.70
CA PHE A 119 -13.56 1.60 -25.60
C PHE A 119 -12.67 0.97 -26.68
N GLU A 120 -12.47 -0.34 -26.63
CA GLU A 120 -11.65 -1.05 -27.62
C GLU A 120 -12.43 -1.19 -28.93
N SER A 121 -11.81 -0.72 -30.04
CA SER A 121 -12.36 -0.80 -31.38
C SER A 121 -11.91 -2.04 -32.15
N VAL A 122 -10.89 -2.74 -31.64
CA VAL A 122 -10.32 -3.93 -32.27
C VAL A 122 -10.90 -5.19 -31.61
N ALA A 123 -11.13 -6.23 -32.44
CA ALA A 123 -11.60 -7.50 -31.92
C ALA A 123 -10.56 -8.14 -30.99
N PHE A 124 -10.95 -8.46 -29.77
CA PHE A 124 -10.13 -9.14 -28.78
C PHE A 124 -10.78 -10.43 -28.27
N SER A 125 -10.00 -11.27 -27.60
CA SER A 125 -10.47 -12.54 -27.04
C SER A 125 -11.30 -12.32 -25.77
N TRP A 126 -12.62 -12.47 -25.86
CA TRP A 126 -13.51 -12.43 -24.69
C TRP A 126 -13.20 -13.50 -23.65
N ALA A 127 -12.62 -14.63 -24.04
CA ALA A 127 -12.23 -15.69 -23.13
C ALA A 127 -11.06 -15.24 -22.26
N GLU A 128 -10.03 -14.65 -22.86
CA GLU A 128 -8.88 -14.10 -22.16
C GLU A 128 -9.27 -12.93 -21.25
N PHE A 129 -10.08 -12.01 -21.75
CA PHE A 129 -10.56 -10.89 -20.94
C PHE A 129 -11.32 -11.34 -19.70
N ARG A 130 -12.23 -12.33 -19.82
CA ARG A 130 -12.93 -12.90 -18.65
C ARG A 130 -11.96 -13.55 -17.66
N THR A 131 -10.94 -14.24 -18.16
CA THR A 131 -9.90 -14.86 -17.34
C THR A 131 -9.12 -13.78 -16.59
N ASN A 132 -8.73 -12.69 -17.26
CA ASN A 132 -8.04 -11.56 -16.65
C ASN A 132 -8.92 -10.88 -15.58
N CYS A 133 -10.21 -10.66 -15.86
CA CYS A 133 -11.16 -10.15 -14.86
C CYS A 133 -11.26 -11.06 -13.64
N PHE A 134 -11.29 -12.38 -13.82
CA PHE A 134 -11.35 -13.33 -12.72
C PHE A 134 -10.10 -13.24 -11.82
N PHE A 135 -8.90 -13.25 -12.42
CA PHE A 135 -7.64 -13.13 -11.65
C PHE A 135 -7.50 -11.79 -10.97
N LEU A 136 -7.83 -10.70 -11.66
CA LEU A 136 -7.76 -9.35 -11.11
C LEU A 136 -8.77 -9.18 -9.95
N GLY A 137 -10.00 -9.67 -10.12
CA GLY A 137 -11.01 -9.66 -9.05
C GLY A 137 -10.61 -10.50 -7.84
N SER A 138 -10.00 -11.67 -8.07
CA SER A 138 -9.47 -12.52 -7.00
C SER A 138 -8.32 -11.84 -6.24
N ALA A 139 -7.40 -11.19 -6.96
CA ALA A 139 -6.31 -10.43 -6.36
C ALA A 139 -6.83 -9.24 -5.55
N ALA A 140 -7.85 -8.53 -6.05
CA ALA A 140 -8.53 -7.46 -5.34
C ALA A 140 -9.14 -7.95 -4.02
N GLY A 141 -9.87 -9.07 -4.05
CA GLY A 141 -10.46 -9.70 -2.87
C GLY A 141 -9.41 -10.09 -1.82
N MET A 142 -8.31 -10.71 -2.26
CA MET A 142 -7.19 -11.04 -1.38
C MET A 142 -6.53 -9.80 -0.77
N SER A 143 -6.35 -8.74 -1.56
CA SER A 143 -5.79 -7.48 -1.09
C SER A 143 -6.64 -6.84 0.00
N VAL A 144 -7.95 -6.73 -0.22
CA VAL A 144 -8.91 -6.21 0.76
C VAL A 144 -8.90 -7.03 2.05
N ALA A 145 -8.90 -8.35 1.94
CA ALA A 145 -8.84 -9.25 3.09
C ALA A 145 -7.52 -9.08 3.87
N SER A 146 -6.39 -8.98 3.17
CA SER A 146 -5.07 -8.76 3.76
C SER A 146 -4.98 -7.42 4.49
N CYS A 147 -5.45 -6.33 3.88
CA CYS A 147 -5.52 -5.02 4.52
C CYS A 147 -6.38 -5.06 5.80
N GLY A 148 -7.55 -5.69 5.75
CA GLY A 148 -8.42 -5.83 6.92
C GLY A 148 -7.80 -6.69 8.03
N PHE A 149 -7.06 -7.73 7.69
CA PHE A 149 -6.34 -8.54 8.65
C PHE A 149 -5.21 -7.77 9.33
N LEU A 150 -4.38 -7.08 8.54
CA LEU A 150 -3.28 -6.25 9.06
C LEU A 150 -3.78 -5.10 9.92
N ASP A 151 -4.89 -4.47 9.56
CA ASP A 151 -5.49 -3.39 10.34
C ASP A 151 -5.93 -3.90 11.74
N ARG A 152 -6.55 -5.09 11.79
CA ARG A 152 -6.90 -5.76 13.06
C ARG A 152 -5.68 -6.11 13.90
N LEU A 153 -4.59 -6.57 13.28
CA LEU A 153 -3.34 -6.85 14.00
C LEU A 153 -2.73 -5.58 14.58
N ARG A 154 -2.67 -4.50 13.82
CA ARG A 154 -2.18 -3.19 14.28
C ARG A 154 -2.99 -2.66 15.46
N MET A 155 -4.33 -2.81 15.41
CA MET A 155 -5.18 -2.41 16.52
C MET A 155 -4.91 -3.24 17.78
N LYS A 156 -4.73 -4.56 17.66
CA LYS A 156 -4.35 -5.42 18.80
C LYS A 156 -3.02 -5.02 19.39
N ASP A 157 -2.00 -4.82 18.55
CA ASP A 157 -0.68 -4.36 18.98
C ASP A 157 -0.75 -3.01 19.72
N TYR A 158 -1.55 -2.09 19.24
CA TYR A 158 -1.74 -0.79 19.89
C TYR A 158 -2.37 -0.92 21.28
N VAL A 159 -3.41 -1.75 21.42
CA VAL A 159 -4.05 -2.01 22.71
C VAL A 159 -3.05 -2.66 23.69
N GLN A 160 -2.35 -3.70 23.25
CA GLN A 160 -1.35 -4.39 24.08
C GLN A 160 -0.23 -3.46 24.54
N ARG A 161 0.28 -2.59 23.67
CA ARG A 161 1.31 -1.60 24.05
C ARG A 161 0.79 -0.64 25.12
N ARG A 162 -0.45 -0.16 25.01
CA ARG A 162 -1.05 0.68 26.03
C ARG A 162 -1.21 -0.03 27.37
N GLU A 163 -1.61 -1.30 27.38
CA GLU A 163 -1.71 -2.10 28.58
C GLU A 163 -0.34 -2.28 29.26
N ILE A 164 0.70 -2.57 28.46
CA ILE A 164 2.08 -2.68 28.95
C ILE A 164 2.59 -1.35 29.52
N GLU A 165 2.32 -0.23 28.85
CA GLU A 165 2.70 1.10 29.33
C GLU A 165 1.99 1.42 30.67
N ALA A 166 0.69 1.16 30.77
CA ALA A 166 -0.08 1.37 32.00
C ALA A 166 0.46 0.51 33.17
N ALA A 167 0.72 -0.77 32.92
CA ALA A 167 1.30 -1.67 33.94
C ALA A 167 2.70 -1.24 34.37
N ARG A 168 3.50 -0.73 33.44
CA ARG A 168 4.85 -0.20 33.73
C ARG A 168 4.78 1.06 34.61
N ASP A 169 3.85 1.96 34.32
CA ASP A 169 3.66 3.17 35.12
C ASP A 169 3.17 2.84 36.53
N GLU A 170 2.28 1.85 36.69
CA GLU A 170 1.83 1.35 37.99
C GLU A 170 3.01 0.77 38.81
N LEU A 171 3.81 -0.09 38.18
CA LEU A 171 5.01 -0.66 38.83
C LEU A 171 5.98 0.43 39.27
N ARG A 172 6.18 1.47 38.48
CA ARG A 172 7.05 2.59 38.82
C ARG A 172 6.52 3.36 40.01
N GLN A 173 5.22 3.61 40.09
CA GLN A 173 4.60 4.27 41.26
C GLN A 173 4.73 3.43 42.52
N LEU A 174 4.58 2.11 42.43
CA LEU A 174 4.76 1.19 43.56
C LEU A 174 6.23 1.18 44.03
N ASP A 175 7.18 1.18 43.11
CA ASP A 175 8.61 1.21 43.44
C ASP A 175 9.02 2.54 44.11
N GLU A 176 8.50 3.65 43.60
CA GLU A 176 8.70 4.98 44.23
C GLU A 176 8.06 5.05 45.63
N ALA A 177 6.87 4.49 45.83
CA ALA A 177 6.20 4.44 47.11
C ALA A 177 6.99 3.56 48.11
N LYS A 178 7.47 2.38 47.66
CA LYS A 178 8.34 1.50 48.43
C LYS A 178 9.64 2.19 48.84
N SER A 179 10.29 2.90 47.94
CA SER A 179 11.52 3.64 48.21
C SER A 179 11.32 4.74 49.25
N ARG A 180 10.22 5.51 49.15
CA ARG A 180 9.84 6.54 50.13
C ARG A 180 9.56 5.93 51.52
N PHE A 181 8.82 4.82 51.55
CA PHE A 181 8.54 4.10 52.78
C PHE A 181 9.84 3.62 53.44
N SER A 182 10.73 2.99 52.70
CA SER A 182 12.02 2.50 53.18
C SER A 182 12.88 3.65 53.74
N ALA A 183 12.93 4.81 53.07
CA ALA A 183 13.66 5.99 53.52
C ALA A 183 13.09 6.53 54.85
N ASN A 184 11.75 6.59 54.96
CA ASN A 184 11.10 7.05 56.21
C ASN A 184 11.35 6.10 57.37
N VAL A 185 11.26 4.79 57.18
CA VAL A 185 11.56 3.78 58.22
C VAL A 185 13.02 3.88 58.67
N HIS A 186 13.97 4.05 57.75
CA HIS A 186 15.37 4.25 58.08
C HIS A 186 15.63 5.55 58.88
N HIS A 187 14.87 6.60 58.56
CA HIS A 187 14.98 7.87 59.28
C HIS A 187 14.43 7.75 60.72
N GLU A 188 13.27 7.11 60.91
CA GLU A 188 12.67 6.92 62.24
C GLU A 188 13.48 5.96 63.14
N LEU A 189 14.11 4.93 62.56
CA LEU A 189 14.98 4.00 63.31
C LEU A 189 16.34 4.63 63.70
N ARG A 190 16.71 5.77 63.11
CA ARG A 190 17.99 6.44 63.36
C ARG A 190 17.89 7.59 64.36
N THR A 191 16.67 7.99 64.75
CA THR A 191 16.42 8.98 65.81
C THR A 191 16.26 8.24 67.14
N PRO A 192 17.25 8.35 68.07
CA PRO A 192 17.14 7.80 69.42
C PRO A 192 16.11 8.56 70.23
#